data_5279d7764a94cf2985ee09a36b5e3d44
#
_entry.id   5279d7764a94cf2985ee09a36b5e3d44
#
_cell.length_a   1.000
_cell.length_b   1.000
_cell.length_c   1.000
_cell.angle_alpha   90.00
_cell.angle_beta   90.00
_cell.angle_gamma   90.00
#
_symmetry.space_group_name_H-M   'P 1'
#
loop_
_entity.id
_entity.type
_entity.pdbx_description
1 polymer ?
#
loop_
_entity_poly.entity_id
_entity_poly.type
_entity_poly.pdbx_seq_one_letter_code
_entity_poly.pdbx_strand_id
1 'polypeptide(L)'
;MAQDQDATDEQLYADLPSPLYLCPSELIETYHPNVLAPLVRCSKLPFRHLTSLYETHITHTPMILAEEFSRAQIARTSDFSTSSNERGVFWMTPNNGKRREEGEYPAHVGHPEDARPAKEPWKTYHSPRFTDRLPPSPAPPNSQAQLVRGCLIAQFASPNAKSLADAAELISPYVDGIDLNCGCPQRWAYNEGIGCALLRKPELVRDMVRGAKDRMGWGWPVSIKIRIDPEQQKTEQLISNALQAGISHLTIHGRTRHQPSTDPVNLPGIKFAVECVKGEVPCVANGDVWELGDARRMRLQTGVQGVMAARGLLANPALFAGYDKTPEDCISQFINLGLDYGFNFSLFHRHLAYMLESHLSRVEKVWFNSLTSQVSAIEWLDGRGINFRKKRGTIWDARRGYSINDVY
;
A
#
# COMPACT_ATOMS: atom_id res chain seq x y z
N MET A 1 46.04 14.49 8.30
CA MET A 1 45.23 13.75 9.30
C MET A 1 43.82 14.28 9.18
N ALA A 2 43.01 13.68 8.34
CA ALA A 2 41.58 13.92 8.28
C ALA A 2 40.96 12.89 9.25
N GLN A 3 40.38 13.34 10.32
CA GLN A 3 39.51 12.52 11.18
C GLN A 3 38.18 12.42 10.41
N ASP A 4 37.97 11.29 9.76
CA ASP A 4 36.63 10.85 9.36
C ASP A 4 35.83 10.66 10.65
N GLN A 5 34.97 11.61 10.95
CA GLN A 5 33.92 11.43 11.93
C GLN A 5 32.85 10.57 11.24
N ASP A 6 32.95 9.27 11.41
CA ASP A 6 31.81 8.39 11.28
C ASP A 6 30.79 8.82 12.35
N ALA A 7 29.87 9.68 11.97
CA ALA A 7 28.70 9.95 12.77
C ALA A 7 27.97 8.62 12.95
N THR A 8 27.83 8.18 14.17
CA THR A 8 27.10 6.93 14.46
C THR A 8 25.66 7.09 13.99
N ASP A 9 25.07 6.03 13.45
CA ASP A 9 23.66 6.04 12.98
C ASP A 9 22.71 6.63 14.05
N GLU A 10 22.96 6.43 15.33
CA GLU A 10 22.19 7.04 16.43
C GLU A 10 22.24 8.58 16.43
N GLN A 11 23.33 9.19 16.03
CA GLN A 11 23.45 10.65 15.92
C GLN A 11 22.68 11.21 14.72
N LEU A 12 22.68 10.48 13.60
CA LEU A 12 21.90 10.85 12.40
C LEU A 12 20.38 10.79 12.64
N TYR A 13 19.91 9.93 13.55
CA TYR A 13 18.50 9.82 13.92
C TYR A 13 18.08 10.84 14.98
N ALA A 14 18.99 11.25 15.86
CA ALA A 14 18.68 12.20 16.92
C ALA A 14 18.27 13.59 16.41
N ASP A 15 18.71 13.94 15.20
CA ASP A 15 18.47 15.25 14.58
C ASP A 15 17.23 15.30 13.66
N LEU A 16 16.55 14.16 13.45
CA LEU A 16 15.34 14.15 12.63
C LEU A 16 14.11 14.60 13.42
N PRO A 17 13.25 15.45 12.84
CA PRO A 17 12.00 15.83 13.47
C PRO A 17 11.10 14.60 13.66
N SER A 18 10.31 14.60 14.72
CA SER A 18 9.30 13.54 14.90
C SER A 18 8.32 13.54 13.74
N PRO A 19 8.03 12.36 13.13
CA PRO A 19 7.12 12.31 12.01
C PRO A 19 5.69 12.66 12.44
N LEU A 20 4.98 13.36 11.56
CA LEU A 20 3.56 13.65 11.74
C LEU A 20 2.74 12.35 11.62
N TYR A 21 1.82 12.18 12.55
CA TYR A 21 0.83 11.09 12.55
C TYR A 21 -0.51 11.68 12.12
N LEU A 22 -0.91 11.37 10.90
CA LEU A 22 -2.14 11.84 10.30
C LEU A 22 -3.11 10.67 10.11
N CYS A 23 -4.40 10.93 10.20
CA CYS A 23 -5.38 9.94 9.76
C CYS A 23 -5.35 9.79 8.22
N PRO A 24 -5.83 8.66 7.65
CA PRO A 24 -5.75 8.43 6.21
C PRO A 24 -6.38 9.54 5.36
N SER A 25 -7.50 10.14 5.78
CA SER A 25 -8.14 11.22 5.03
C SER A 25 -7.30 12.51 5.03
N GLU A 26 -6.74 12.89 6.17
CA GLU A 26 -5.85 14.05 6.27
C GLU A 26 -4.60 13.86 5.40
N LEU A 27 -4.01 12.65 5.42
CA LEU A 27 -2.87 12.32 4.59
C LEU A 27 -3.22 12.41 3.09
N ILE A 28 -4.40 11.91 2.68
CA ILE A 28 -4.82 11.96 1.28
C ILE A 28 -5.08 13.40 0.85
N GLU A 29 -5.77 14.17 1.63
CA GLU A 29 -6.13 15.54 1.28
C GLU A 29 -4.92 16.46 1.22
N THR A 30 -4.00 16.34 2.20
CA THR A 30 -2.88 17.26 2.34
C THR A 30 -1.71 16.90 1.43
N TYR A 31 -1.40 15.62 1.23
CA TYR A 31 -0.13 15.20 0.61
C TYR A 31 -0.28 14.41 -0.68
N HIS A 32 -1.48 14.11 -1.13
CA HIS A 32 -1.74 13.39 -2.39
C HIS A 32 -0.96 12.06 -2.52
N PRO A 33 -1.13 11.12 -1.60
CA PRO A 33 -0.27 9.95 -1.46
C PRO A 33 -0.43 8.93 -2.58
N ASN A 34 0.57 8.06 -2.67
CA ASN A 34 0.54 6.83 -3.44
C ASN A 34 0.04 5.69 -2.54
N VAL A 35 -0.78 4.79 -3.09
CA VAL A 35 -1.53 3.82 -2.30
C VAL A 35 -1.38 2.40 -2.86
N LEU A 36 -1.09 1.42 -1.99
CA LEU A 36 -1.17 0.00 -2.34
C LEU A 36 -2.61 -0.48 -2.23
N ALA A 37 -3.14 -1.06 -3.31
CA ALA A 37 -4.46 -1.66 -3.32
C ALA A 37 -4.58 -2.89 -2.40
N PRO A 38 -5.78 -3.15 -1.85
CA PRO A 38 -6.08 -4.42 -1.22
C PRO A 38 -6.05 -5.55 -2.25
N LEU A 39 -5.11 -6.47 -2.09
CA LEU A 39 -4.86 -7.58 -3.01
C LEU A 39 -5.03 -8.91 -2.26
N VAL A 40 -6.07 -9.67 -2.61
CA VAL A 40 -6.34 -10.98 -2.00
C VAL A 40 -5.09 -11.85 -2.08
N ARG A 41 -4.65 -12.37 -0.93
CA ARG A 41 -3.43 -13.17 -0.73
C ARG A 41 -2.11 -12.40 -0.93
N CYS A 42 -2.08 -11.29 -1.66
CA CYS A 42 -0.83 -10.61 -2.02
C CYS A 42 -0.46 -9.45 -1.09
N SER A 43 -1.38 -8.57 -0.69
CA SER A 43 -1.03 -7.43 0.19
C SER A 43 -0.89 -7.84 1.67
N LYS A 44 -0.20 -8.95 1.93
CA LYS A 44 0.18 -9.39 3.28
C LYS A 44 1.41 -8.63 3.79
N LEU A 45 1.70 -8.73 5.06
CA LEU A 45 2.71 -7.95 5.78
C LEU A 45 4.06 -7.82 5.04
N PRO A 46 4.72 -8.88 4.53
CA PRO A 46 6.01 -8.70 3.86
C PRO A 46 5.93 -7.78 2.64
N PHE A 47 4.84 -7.87 1.87
CA PHE A 47 4.66 -7.07 0.66
C PHE A 47 4.26 -5.61 0.98
N ARG A 48 3.40 -5.38 1.99
CA ARG A 48 3.08 -4.04 2.46
C ARG A 48 4.32 -3.32 2.96
N HIS A 49 5.13 -4.01 3.79
CA HIS A 49 6.38 -3.46 4.28
C HIS A 49 7.34 -3.13 3.12
N LEU A 50 7.51 -4.06 2.16
CA LEU A 50 8.35 -3.80 0.99
C LEU A 50 7.93 -2.55 0.23
N THR A 51 6.65 -2.42 -0.12
CA THR A 51 6.17 -1.28 -0.91
C THR A 51 6.30 0.04 -0.15
N SER A 52 6.18 0.03 1.18
CA SER A 52 6.41 1.22 2.02
C SER A 52 7.86 1.71 2.01
N LEU A 53 8.81 0.89 1.57
CA LEU A 53 10.20 1.30 1.36
C LEU A 53 10.39 2.08 0.03
N TYR A 54 9.38 2.09 -0.84
CA TYR A 54 9.44 2.64 -2.20
C TYR A 54 8.27 3.58 -2.50
N GLU A 55 8.12 4.64 -1.69
CA GLU A 55 7.16 5.74 -1.90
C GLU A 55 5.68 5.29 -1.97
N THR A 56 5.34 4.21 -1.29
CA THR A 56 3.94 3.82 -1.07
C THR A 56 3.52 4.24 0.34
N HIS A 57 2.74 5.31 0.42
CA HIS A 57 2.44 6.04 1.66
C HIS A 57 1.27 5.44 2.45
N ILE A 58 0.30 4.84 1.75
CA ILE A 58 -0.83 4.14 2.37
C ILE A 58 -0.87 2.71 1.86
N THR A 59 -0.93 1.76 2.76
CA THR A 59 -1.05 0.34 2.42
C THR A 59 -2.40 -0.23 2.89
N HIS A 60 -2.90 -1.22 2.14
CA HIS A 60 -4.11 -1.95 2.52
C HIS A 60 -3.81 -3.42 2.80
N THR A 61 -4.50 -3.99 3.78
CA THR A 61 -4.52 -5.45 3.96
C THR A 61 -5.17 -6.13 2.75
N PRO A 62 -5.01 -7.45 2.57
CA PRO A 62 -5.94 -8.20 1.72
C PRO A 62 -7.38 -7.97 2.19
N MET A 63 -8.35 -8.20 1.31
CA MET A 63 -9.76 -8.22 1.70
C MET A 63 -10.00 -9.34 2.73
N ILE A 64 -10.47 -8.97 3.91
CA ILE A 64 -10.75 -9.86 5.04
C ILE A 64 -12.27 -10.02 5.17
N LEU A 65 -12.75 -11.23 5.43
CA LEU A 65 -14.17 -11.47 5.70
C LEU A 65 -14.49 -11.06 7.14
N ALA A 66 -15.32 -10.03 7.31
CA ALA A 66 -15.59 -9.44 8.62
C ALA A 66 -16.26 -10.43 9.59
N GLU A 67 -17.11 -11.31 9.06
CA GLU A 67 -17.82 -12.28 9.88
C GLU A 67 -16.88 -13.33 10.47
N GLU A 68 -16.00 -13.94 9.67
CA GLU A 68 -15.01 -14.90 10.14
C GLU A 68 -14.01 -14.24 11.08
N PHE A 69 -13.54 -13.06 10.72
CA PHE A 69 -12.58 -12.30 11.53
C PHE A 69 -13.14 -11.97 12.91
N SER A 70 -14.40 -11.54 12.99
CA SER A 70 -15.03 -11.20 14.27
C SER A 70 -15.28 -12.41 15.17
N ARG A 71 -15.60 -13.57 14.59
CA ARG A 71 -16.00 -14.77 15.33
C ARG A 71 -14.86 -15.68 15.74
N ALA A 72 -13.81 -15.83 14.92
CA ALA A 72 -12.81 -16.84 15.09
C ALA A 72 -11.39 -16.27 15.27
N GLN A 73 -10.73 -16.61 16.39
CA GLN A 73 -9.34 -16.20 16.62
C GLN A 73 -8.38 -16.76 15.57
N ILE A 74 -8.61 -17.99 15.10
CA ILE A 74 -7.79 -18.60 14.07
C ILE A 74 -7.89 -17.84 12.74
N ALA A 75 -9.07 -17.32 12.37
CA ALA A 75 -9.24 -16.48 11.21
C ALA A 75 -8.46 -15.16 11.35
N ARG A 76 -8.52 -14.52 12.52
CA ARG A 76 -7.74 -13.31 12.81
C ARG A 76 -6.24 -13.54 12.61
N THR A 77 -5.71 -14.62 13.17
CA THR A 77 -4.29 -14.95 13.09
C THR A 77 -3.85 -15.30 11.66
N SER A 78 -4.71 -15.95 10.86
CA SER A 78 -4.39 -16.31 9.48
C SER A 78 -4.51 -15.15 8.51
N ASP A 79 -5.47 -14.25 8.72
CA ASP A 79 -5.83 -13.22 7.75
C ASP A 79 -5.10 -11.90 7.98
N PHE A 80 -4.77 -11.60 9.23
CA PHE A 80 -4.12 -10.36 9.61
C PHE A 80 -2.80 -10.57 10.35
N SER A 81 -1.81 -9.84 9.91
CA SER A 81 -0.53 -9.67 10.60
C SER A 81 -0.05 -8.24 10.37
N THR A 82 0.58 -7.64 11.33
CA THR A 82 1.13 -6.27 11.24
C THR A 82 2.45 -6.17 12.01
N SER A 83 3.21 -5.15 11.67
CA SER A 83 4.43 -4.74 12.37
C SER A 83 4.45 -3.23 12.47
N SER A 84 5.04 -2.69 13.54
CA SER A 84 5.27 -1.25 13.67
C SER A 84 6.07 -0.69 12.48
N ASN A 85 6.85 -1.54 11.84
CA ASN A 85 7.82 -1.22 10.80
C ASN A 85 7.25 -1.19 9.38
N GLU A 86 6.05 -1.72 9.18
CA GLU A 86 5.45 -1.79 7.85
C GLU A 86 4.93 -0.44 7.32
N ARG A 87 4.85 0.56 8.18
CA ARG A 87 4.47 1.91 7.80
C ARG A 87 5.71 2.75 7.58
N GLY A 88 6.00 3.12 6.34
CA GLY A 88 7.13 3.98 6.00
C GLY A 88 7.02 5.37 6.63
N VAL A 89 8.13 6.09 6.62
CA VAL A 89 8.21 7.50 6.99
C VAL A 89 8.79 8.26 5.80
N PHE A 90 8.12 9.35 5.40
CA PHE A 90 8.36 10.00 4.12
C PHE A 90 8.51 11.50 4.28
N TRP A 91 9.42 12.11 3.53
CA TRP A 91 9.42 13.55 3.33
C TRP A 91 8.36 13.93 2.30
N MET A 92 7.31 14.61 2.75
CA MET A 92 6.18 14.96 1.91
C MET A 92 5.91 16.48 1.96
N THR A 93 5.68 17.07 0.80
CA THR A 93 5.33 18.50 0.70
C THR A 93 3.81 18.66 0.69
N PRO A 94 3.24 19.46 1.62
CA PRO A 94 1.81 19.73 1.63
C PRO A 94 1.35 20.36 0.32
N ASN A 95 0.22 19.92 -0.18
CA ASN A 95 -0.43 20.53 -1.32
C ASN A 95 -1.30 21.70 -0.83
N ASN A 96 -0.79 22.93 -0.96
CA ASN A 96 -1.42 24.15 -0.45
C ASN A 96 -2.70 24.58 -1.20
N GLY A 97 -3.51 23.64 -1.68
CA GLY A 97 -4.79 23.94 -2.32
C GLY A 97 -4.72 24.61 -3.70
N LYS A 98 -3.52 24.84 -4.22
CA LYS A 98 -3.36 25.31 -5.60
C LYS A 98 -3.72 24.15 -6.54
N ARG A 99 -4.71 24.35 -7.41
CA ARG A 99 -4.84 23.53 -8.62
C ARG A 99 -3.50 23.62 -9.33
N ARG A 100 -2.83 22.49 -9.47
CA ARG A 100 -1.52 22.45 -10.09
C ARG A 100 -1.65 22.80 -11.55
N GLU A 101 -0.88 23.77 -11.96
CA GLU A 101 -0.59 23.97 -13.38
C GLU A 101 0.12 22.72 -13.92
N GLU A 102 -0.10 22.38 -15.19
CA GLU A 102 0.58 21.26 -15.83
C GLU A 102 2.10 21.40 -15.61
N GLY A 103 2.71 20.46 -14.87
CA GLY A 103 4.15 20.43 -14.60
C GLY A 103 4.57 20.57 -13.14
N GLU A 104 3.72 21.06 -12.23
CA GLU A 104 4.07 21.13 -10.80
C GLU A 104 3.69 19.84 -10.05
N TYR A 105 4.67 19.05 -9.67
CA TYR A 105 4.53 17.91 -8.77
C TYR A 105 5.25 18.15 -7.45
N PRO A 106 4.74 17.63 -6.32
CA PRO A 106 5.55 17.65 -5.09
C PRO A 106 6.86 16.89 -5.33
N ALA A 107 7.92 17.37 -4.73
CA ALA A 107 9.25 16.77 -4.85
C ALA A 107 9.29 15.29 -4.44
N HIS A 108 8.35 14.83 -3.60
CA HIS A 108 8.24 13.45 -3.15
C HIS A 108 7.49 12.51 -4.14
N VAL A 109 6.70 13.05 -5.06
CA VAL A 109 6.23 12.31 -6.22
C VAL A 109 7.39 12.38 -7.21
N GLY A 110 8.43 11.57 -6.97
CA GLY A 110 9.70 11.67 -7.65
C GLY A 110 9.55 11.94 -9.13
N HIS A 111 10.12 13.04 -9.55
CA HIS A 111 10.46 13.19 -10.95
C HIS A 111 11.31 11.96 -11.30
N PRO A 112 11.22 11.36 -12.51
CA PRO A 112 12.13 10.28 -12.91
C PRO A 112 13.60 10.65 -12.70
N GLU A 113 13.96 11.95 -12.75
CA GLU A 113 15.27 12.49 -12.41
C GLU A 113 15.56 12.53 -10.91
N ASP A 114 14.51 12.60 -10.06
CA ASP A 114 14.60 12.51 -8.60
C ASP A 114 14.41 11.07 -8.09
N ALA A 115 13.99 10.16 -8.96
CA ALA A 115 14.08 8.72 -8.71
C ALA A 115 15.57 8.42 -8.57
N ARG A 116 16.07 8.60 -7.36
CA ARG A 116 17.46 8.27 -7.05
C ARG A 116 17.61 6.82 -7.43
N PRO A 117 18.46 6.49 -8.41
CA PRO A 117 18.83 5.12 -8.59
C PRO A 117 19.26 4.67 -7.21
N ALA A 118 18.76 3.54 -6.77
CA ALA A 118 19.11 2.95 -5.48
C ALA A 118 20.60 2.58 -5.47
N LYS A 119 21.47 3.55 -5.76
CA LYS A 119 22.90 3.32 -5.77
C LYS A 119 23.36 2.82 -4.42
N GLU A 120 22.63 3.07 -3.35
CA GLU A 120 22.87 2.52 -2.02
C GLU A 120 21.75 2.88 -1.02
N PRO A 121 20.46 2.61 -1.31
CA PRO A 121 19.38 2.98 -0.40
C PRO A 121 19.53 2.31 0.95
N TRP A 122 20.32 1.24 1.02
CA TRP A 122 20.50 0.41 2.21
C TRP A 122 21.72 0.78 3.05
N LYS A 123 22.71 1.44 2.52
CA LYS A 123 23.88 1.87 3.32
C LYS A 123 23.50 2.95 4.34
N THR A 124 22.51 3.76 4.03
CA THR A 124 21.99 4.79 4.92
C THR A 124 21.00 4.27 5.98
N TYR A 125 20.54 3.02 5.83
CA TYR A 125 19.43 2.46 6.59
C TYR A 125 19.84 1.34 7.54
N HIS A 126 21.11 1.27 7.87
CA HIS A 126 21.66 0.27 8.77
C HIS A 126 21.55 0.70 10.22
N SER A 127 20.35 0.92 10.71
CA SER A 127 20.17 0.91 12.15
C SER A 127 20.41 -0.52 12.65
N PRO A 128 21.30 -0.73 13.61
CA PRO A 128 21.48 -2.03 14.28
C PRO A 128 20.22 -2.48 14.99
N ARG A 129 19.31 -1.56 15.26
CA ARG A 129 17.97 -1.87 15.74
C ARG A 129 17.08 -1.85 14.52
N PHE A 130 16.60 -2.98 14.10
CA PHE A 130 15.48 -3.09 13.18
C PHE A 130 14.20 -2.59 13.88
N THR A 131 14.38 -1.51 14.57
CA THR A 131 13.33 -0.66 14.99
C THR A 131 13.01 0.18 13.79
N ASP A 132 12.54 -0.51 12.74
CA ASP A 132 11.30 0.02 12.45
C ASP A 132 11.20 1.06 11.38
N ARG A 133 12.29 1.72 10.99
CA ARG A 133 12.14 2.83 10.06
C ARG A 133 13.42 2.99 9.28
N LEU A 134 13.31 2.79 8.00
CA LEU A 134 14.31 3.34 7.11
C LEU A 134 14.33 4.85 7.36
N PRO A 135 15.46 5.46 7.71
CA PRO A 135 15.50 6.90 7.80
C PRO A 135 15.13 7.44 6.43
N PRO A 136 14.24 8.43 6.38
CA PRO A 136 14.00 9.12 5.15
C PRO A 136 15.31 9.73 4.67
N SER A 137 15.49 9.82 3.38
CA SER A 137 16.54 10.64 2.81
C SER A 137 16.53 12.01 3.48
N PRO A 138 17.67 12.70 3.61
CA PRO A 138 17.69 14.07 4.12
C PRO A 138 16.62 14.90 3.42
N ALA A 139 15.96 15.79 4.18
CA ALA A 139 14.99 16.71 3.58
C ALA A 139 15.61 17.39 2.36
N PRO A 140 14.88 17.54 1.27
CA PRO A 140 15.36 18.30 0.12
C PRO A 140 15.76 19.70 0.58
N PRO A 141 16.94 20.22 0.22
CA PRO A 141 17.36 21.55 0.62
C PRO A 141 16.31 22.58 0.17
N ASN A 142 15.93 23.49 1.08
CA ASN A 142 14.93 24.56 0.87
C ASN A 142 13.49 24.09 0.61
N SER A 143 13.10 22.87 1.01
CA SER A 143 11.74 22.38 0.82
C SER A 143 10.84 22.67 2.03
N GLN A 144 9.53 22.86 1.76
CA GLN A 144 8.48 22.86 2.78
C GLN A 144 8.07 21.41 3.17
N ALA A 145 8.91 20.43 2.87
CA ALA A 145 8.63 19.04 3.14
C ALA A 145 8.58 18.78 4.65
N GLN A 146 7.61 18.00 5.05
CA GLN A 146 7.42 17.55 6.42
C GLN A 146 7.63 16.05 6.49
N LEU A 147 8.14 15.57 7.62
CA LEU A 147 8.30 14.16 7.86
C LEU A 147 6.95 13.57 8.26
N VAL A 148 6.42 12.64 7.47
CA VAL A 148 5.07 12.08 7.63
C VAL A 148 5.15 10.56 7.71
N ARG A 149 4.46 9.98 8.69
CA ARG A 149 4.31 8.52 8.79
C ARG A 149 3.20 8.04 7.87
N GLY A 150 3.44 6.94 7.15
CA GLY A 150 2.44 6.28 6.33
C GLY A 150 1.32 5.62 7.16
N CYS A 151 0.25 5.20 6.46
CA CYS A 151 -0.92 4.59 7.08
C CYS A 151 -1.14 3.14 6.61
N LEU A 152 -1.72 2.33 7.51
CA LEU A 152 -2.25 1.00 7.21
C LEU A 152 -3.77 1.01 7.35
N ILE A 153 -4.48 0.58 6.30
CA ILE A 153 -5.94 0.44 6.29
C ILE A 153 -6.30 -1.04 6.16
N ALA A 154 -7.17 -1.53 7.03
CA ALA A 154 -7.69 -2.89 6.89
C ALA A 154 -8.95 -2.89 6.02
N GLN A 155 -8.92 -3.66 4.92
CA GLN A 155 -10.11 -3.81 4.09
C GLN A 155 -10.96 -4.99 4.53
N PHE A 156 -12.23 -4.74 4.81
CA PHE A 156 -13.22 -5.76 5.12
C PHE A 156 -14.26 -5.92 4.03
N ALA A 157 -14.70 -7.17 3.83
CA ALA A 157 -15.93 -7.49 3.13
C ALA A 157 -16.95 -7.95 4.17
N SER A 158 -18.12 -7.34 4.17
CA SER A 158 -19.19 -7.66 5.13
C SER A 158 -20.55 -7.61 4.44
N PRO A 159 -21.47 -8.53 4.79
CA PRO A 159 -22.85 -8.46 4.32
C PRO A 159 -23.77 -7.65 5.24
N ASN A 160 -23.30 -7.23 6.42
CA ASN A 160 -24.11 -6.54 7.42
C ASN A 160 -23.29 -5.62 8.33
N ALA A 161 -23.96 -4.68 8.99
CA ALA A 161 -23.35 -3.67 9.85
C ALA A 161 -22.71 -4.26 11.11
N LYS A 162 -23.35 -5.26 11.74
CA LYS A 162 -22.87 -5.86 12.98
C LYS A 162 -21.48 -6.50 12.80
N SER A 163 -21.32 -7.35 11.79
CA SER A 163 -20.03 -8.04 11.56
C SER A 163 -18.94 -7.05 11.21
N LEU A 164 -19.25 -5.96 10.46
CA LEU A 164 -18.28 -4.92 10.16
C LEU A 164 -17.85 -4.16 11.42
N ALA A 165 -18.81 -3.78 12.28
CA ALA A 165 -18.51 -3.06 13.50
C ALA A 165 -17.68 -3.91 14.50
N ASP A 166 -18.04 -5.20 14.66
CA ASP A 166 -17.30 -6.13 15.51
C ASP A 166 -15.87 -6.33 15.01
N ALA A 167 -15.67 -6.47 13.69
CA ALA A 167 -14.35 -6.60 13.09
C ALA A 167 -13.53 -5.30 13.21
N ALA A 168 -14.17 -4.14 13.04
CA ALA A 168 -13.54 -2.83 13.21
C ALA A 168 -13.01 -2.63 14.62
N GLU A 169 -13.80 -2.96 15.64
CA GLU A 169 -13.38 -2.87 17.05
C GLU A 169 -12.16 -3.74 17.34
N LEU A 170 -12.17 -4.99 16.87
CA LEU A 170 -11.07 -5.93 17.10
C LEU A 170 -9.76 -5.53 16.42
N ILE A 171 -9.81 -4.91 15.24
CA ILE A 171 -8.61 -4.57 14.48
C ILE A 171 -8.09 -3.17 14.78
N SER A 172 -8.91 -2.28 15.32
CA SER A 172 -8.61 -0.86 15.50
C SER A 172 -7.28 -0.54 16.21
N PRO A 173 -6.80 -1.32 17.22
CA PRO A 173 -5.53 -1.02 17.86
C PRO A 173 -4.31 -1.18 16.92
N TYR A 174 -4.49 -1.83 15.79
CA TYR A 174 -3.40 -2.24 14.90
C TYR A 174 -3.38 -1.53 13.56
N VAL A 175 -4.40 -0.73 13.22
CA VAL A 175 -4.57 -0.06 11.93
C VAL A 175 -4.97 1.40 12.09
N ASP A 176 -4.78 2.18 11.04
CA ASP A 176 -5.08 3.61 11.04
C ASP A 176 -6.51 3.90 10.52
N GLY A 177 -7.24 2.87 10.10
CA GLY A 177 -8.63 2.92 9.64
C GLY A 177 -9.06 1.61 8.99
N ILE A 178 -10.36 1.53 8.66
CA ILE A 178 -10.90 0.42 7.85
C ILE A 178 -11.47 0.92 6.53
N ASP A 179 -11.56 0.00 5.59
CA ASP A 179 -12.17 0.18 4.28
C ASP A 179 -13.20 -0.91 4.01
N LEU A 180 -14.43 -0.53 3.64
CA LEU A 180 -15.47 -1.47 3.23
C LEU A 180 -15.34 -1.78 1.74
N ASN A 181 -15.17 -3.06 1.41
CA ASN A 181 -15.09 -3.52 0.03
C ASN A 181 -16.47 -3.51 -0.64
N CYS A 182 -16.67 -2.58 -1.56
CA CYS A 182 -17.83 -2.53 -2.45
C CYS A 182 -17.43 -2.76 -3.93
N GLY A 183 -16.25 -3.37 -4.19
CA GLY A 183 -15.70 -3.45 -5.53
C GLY A 183 -15.21 -4.83 -5.99
N CYS A 184 -15.25 -5.86 -5.15
CA CYS A 184 -14.84 -7.21 -5.53
C CYS A 184 -15.83 -7.81 -6.55
N PRO A 185 -15.41 -8.13 -7.81
CA PRO A 185 -16.31 -8.60 -8.85
C PRO A 185 -16.53 -10.11 -8.84
N GLN A 186 -15.85 -10.84 -7.96
CA GLN A 186 -15.85 -12.30 -7.91
C GLN A 186 -17.25 -12.84 -7.67
N ARG A 187 -17.61 -13.91 -8.40
CA ARG A 187 -18.96 -14.51 -8.35
C ARG A 187 -19.35 -14.99 -6.95
N TRP A 188 -18.40 -15.63 -6.24
CA TRP A 188 -18.64 -16.09 -4.88
C TRP A 188 -18.94 -14.92 -3.93
N ALA A 189 -18.16 -13.83 -3.99
CA ALA A 189 -18.37 -12.64 -3.16
C ALA A 189 -19.74 -12.00 -3.44
N TYR A 190 -20.14 -11.95 -4.71
CA TYR A 190 -21.44 -11.43 -5.08
C TYR A 190 -22.59 -12.28 -4.54
N ASN A 191 -22.46 -13.61 -4.57
CA ASN A 191 -23.46 -14.55 -4.03
C ASN A 191 -23.58 -14.44 -2.51
N GLU A 192 -22.48 -14.11 -1.81
CA GLU A 192 -22.46 -13.84 -0.36
C GLU A 192 -22.98 -12.42 0.00
N GLY A 193 -23.40 -11.64 -0.97
CA GLY A 193 -23.91 -10.29 -0.75
C GLY A 193 -22.85 -9.23 -0.42
N ILE A 194 -21.57 -9.51 -0.69
CA ILE A 194 -20.41 -8.62 -0.43
C ILE A 194 -19.78 -8.14 -1.73
N GLY A 195 -18.83 -7.23 -1.63
CA GLY A 195 -18.13 -6.68 -2.78
C GLY A 195 -19.07 -5.93 -3.74
N CYS A 196 -19.03 -6.24 -5.03
CA CYS A 196 -19.89 -5.58 -6.03
C CYS A 196 -21.40 -5.80 -5.81
N ALA A 197 -21.82 -6.74 -4.97
CA ALA A 197 -23.23 -6.87 -4.60
C ALA A 197 -23.76 -5.62 -3.85
N LEU A 198 -22.87 -4.85 -3.24
CA LEU A 198 -23.17 -3.64 -2.50
C LEU A 198 -23.33 -2.40 -3.39
N LEU A 199 -22.89 -2.42 -4.64
CA LEU A 199 -22.94 -1.26 -5.55
C LEU A 199 -24.37 -0.73 -5.75
N ARG A 200 -25.37 -1.63 -5.68
CA ARG A 200 -26.79 -1.30 -5.85
C ARG A 200 -27.59 -1.44 -4.55
N LYS A 201 -26.90 -1.31 -3.38
CA LYS A 201 -27.51 -1.35 -2.05
C LYS A 201 -26.99 -0.18 -1.19
N PRO A 202 -27.21 1.08 -1.64
CA PRO A 202 -26.63 2.26 -1.03
C PRO A 202 -27.04 2.44 0.45
N GLU A 203 -28.29 2.09 0.81
CA GLU A 203 -28.79 2.17 2.18
C GLU A 203 -28.06 1.18 3.10
N LEU A 204 -27.80 -0.05 2.62
CA LEU A 204 -27.06 -1.04 3.39
C LEU A 204 -25.61 -0.59 3.61
N VAL A 205 -24.95 -0.01 2.60
CA VAL A 205 -23.60 0.55 2.73
C VAL A 205 -23.60 1.68 3.76
N ARG A 206 -24.57 2.61 3.69
CA ARG A 206 -24.75 3.67 4.68
C ARG A 206 -24.88 3.11 6.10
N ASP A 207 -25.74 2.13 6.28
CA ASP A 207 -26.02 1.55 7.60
C ASP A 207 -24.79 0.77 8.13
N MET A 208 -24.03 0.11 7.26
CA MET A 208 -22.76 -0.54 7.64
C MET A 208 -21.69 0.45 8.08
N VAL A 209 -21.51 1.55 7.34
CA VAL A 209 -20.55 2.60 7.71
C VAL A 209 -20.97 3.25 9.03
N ARG A 210 -22.25 3.60 9.20
CA ARG A 210 -22.75 4.16 10.46
C ARG A 210 -22.54 3.20 11.62
N GLY A 211 -22.87 1.93 11.47
CA GLY A 211 -22.66 0.94 12.53
C GLY A 211 -21.20 0.83 12.97
N ALA A 212 -20.25 0.92 12.05
CA ALA A 212 -18.84 0.98 12.38
C ALA A 212 -18.46 2.30 13.08
N LYS A 213 -18.96 3.44 12.60
CA LYS A 213 -18.77 4.77 13.20
C LYS A 213 -19.35 4.88 14.61
N ASP A 214 -20.55 4.37 14.81
CA ASP A 214 -21.21 4.38 16.13
C ASP A 214 -20.43 3.54 17.15
N ARG A 215 -19.79 2.44 16.70
CA ARG A 215 -18.97 1.58 17.55
C ARG A 215 -17.62 2.22 17.88
N MET A 216 -16.97 2.84 16.88
CA MET A 216 -15.59 3.31 16.97
C MET A 216 -15.46 4.79 17.34
N GLY A 217 -16.53 5.54 17.23
CA GLY A 217 -16.53 7.00 17.29
C GLY A 217 -16.46 7.63 15.89
N TRP A 218 -17.16 8.73 15.70
CA TRP A 218 -17.34 9.39 14.40
C TRP A 218 -16.05 9.97 13.81
N GLY A 219 -15.06 10.26 14.65
CA GLY A 219 -13.72 10.68 14.20
C GLY A 219 -12.85 9.53 13.66
N TRP A 220 -13.21 8.26 13.94
CA TRP A 220 -12.40 7.14 13.49
C TRP A 220 -12.55 6.86 11.99
N PRO A 221 -11.46 6.64 11.23
CA PRO A 221 -11.52 6.54 9.78
C PRO A 221 -12.21 5.27 9.27
N VAL A 222 -13.32 5.45 8.54
CA VAL A 222 -14.02 4.39 7.80
C VAL A 222 -14.18 4.86 6.37
N SER A 223 -13.60 4.14 5.42
CA SER A 223 -13.69 4.42 3.98
C SER A 223 -14.45 3.34 3.23
N ILE A 224 -14.76 3.59 1.98
CA ILE A 224 -15.30 2.58 1.07
C ILE A 224 -14.49 2.54 -0.23
N LYS A 225 -14.35 1.33 -0.80
CA LYS A 225 -13.75 1.14 -2.12
C LYS A 225 -14.78 0.58 -3.09
N ILE A 226 -15.10 1.35 -4.13
CA ILE A 226 -16.16 1.05 -5.11
C ILE A 226 -15.59 0.75 -6.49
N ARG A 227 -16.42 0.14 -7.34
CA ARG A 227 -16.36 0.22 -8.81
C ARG A 227 -17.45 1.17 -9.29
N ILE A 228 -17.28 1.72 -10.50
CA ILE A 228 -18.35 2.47 -11.15
C ILE A 228 -19.45 1.53 -11.64
N ASP A 229 -20.70 1.99 -11.66
CA ASP A 229 -21.81 1.30 -12.29
C ASP A 229 -21.99 1.80 -13.72
N PRO A 230 -22.44 0.98 -14.70
CA PRO A 230 -22.80 1.44 -16.02
C PRO A 230 -23.86 2.56 -16.01
N GLU A 231 -24.76 2.51 -15.03
CA GLU A 231 -25.74 3.56 -14.76
C GLU A 231 -25.14 4.57 -13.78
N GLN A 232 -24.70 5.72 -14.26
CA GLN A 232 -24.05 6.76 -13.44
C GLN A 232 -24.86 7.15 -12.21
N GLN A 233 -26.19 7.21 -12.31
CA GLN A 233 -27.09 7.49 -11.18
C GLN A 233 -26.92 6.50 -10.01
N LYS A 234 -26.59 5.22 -10.29
CA LYS A 234 -26.33 4.23 -9.21
C LYS A 234 -25.02 4.53 -8.49
N THR A 235 -24.01 4.97 -9.23
CA THR A 235 -22.75 5.43 -8.62
C THR A 235 -22.98 6.65 -7.75
N GLU A 236 -23.73 7.64 -8.23
CA GLU A 236 -24.09 8.85 -7.49
C GLU A 236 -24.89 8.52 -6.21
N GLN A 237 -25.92 7.66 -6.31
CA GLN A 237 -26.72 7.25 -5.16
C GLN A 237 -25.87 6.58 -4.07
N LEU A 238 -24.96 5.68 -4.47
CA LEU A 238 -24.06 5.02 -3.54
C LEU A 238 -23.14 6.02 -2.84
N ILE A 239 -22.54 6.95 -3.60
CA ILE A 239 -21.65 7.98 -3.05
C ILE A 239 -22.41 8.88 -2.07
N SER A 240 -23.60 9.38 -2.46
CA SER A 240 -24.42 10.23 -1.60
C SER A 240 -24.78 9.55 -0.26
N ASN A 241 -25.18 8.27 -0.28
CA ASN A 241 -25.46 7.53 0.95
C ASN A 241 -24.20 7.31 1.81
N ALA A 242 -23.06 7.06 1.18
CA ALA A 242 -21.79 6.88 1.88
C ALA A 242 -21.32 8.20 2.54
N LEU A 243 -21.46 9.34 1.88
CA LEU A 243 -21.15 10.66 2.43
C LEU A 243 -22.04 10.95 3.65
N GLN A 244 -23.35 10.71 3.54
CA GLN A 244 -24.29 10.84 4.66
C GLN A 244 -23.95 9.92 5.86
N ALA A 245 -23.23 8.83 5.64
CA ALA A 245 -22.75 7.96 6.69
C ALA A 245 -21.42 8.43 7.31
N GLY A 246 -20.79 9.46 6.77
CA GLY A 246 -19.56 10.05 7.28
C GLY A 246 -18.31 9.24 6.90
N ILE A 247 -18.22 8.72 5.67
CA ILE A 247 -16.97 8.10 5.21
C ILE A 247 -15.80 9.08 5.29
N SER A 248 -14.61 8.58 5.57
CA SER A 248 -13.40 9.39 5.69
C SER A 248 -12.76 9.73 4.34
N HIS A 249 -12.85 8.83 3.37
CA HIS A 249 -12.40 9.00 1.99
C HIS A 249 -13.07 7.97 1.08
N LEU A 250 -12.99 8.20 -0.23
CA LEU A 250 -13.56 7.32 -1.24
C LEU A 250 -12.47 6.80 -2.19
N THR A 251 -12.39 5.47 -2.37
CA THR A 251 -11.55 4.88 -3.42
C THR A 251 -12.40 4.40 -4.61
N ILE A 252 -12.08 4.86 -5.81
CA ILE A 252 -12.86 4.63 -7.03
C ILE A 252 -12.06 3.81 -8.02
N HIS A 253 -12.51 2.61 -8.36
CA HIS A 253 -11.96 1.82 -9.47
C HIS A 253 -12.76 2.11 -10.75
N GLY A 254 -12.10 2.64 -11.77
CA GLY A 254 -12.73 3.07 -13.03
C GLY A 254 -13.14 1.93 -13.97
N ARG A 255 -13.56 0.79 -13.44
CA ARG A 255 -14.17 -0.32 -14.19
C ARG A 255 -15.49 -0.72 -13.56
N THR A 256 -16.42 -1.19 -14.39
CA THR A 256 -17.66 -1.79 -13.92
C THR A 256 -17.43 -3.22 -13.42
N ARG A 257 -18.44 -3.81 -12.78
CA ARG A 257 -18.36 -5.19 -12.29
C ARG A 257 -17.99 -6.21 -13.37
N HIS A 258 -18.54 -6.04 -14.57
CA HIS A 258 -18.42 -7.03 -15.65
C HIS A 258 -17.21 -6.80 -16.56
N GLN A 259 -16.56 -5.66 -16.45
CA GLN A 259 -15.35 -5.39 -17.23
C GLN A 259 -14.17 -6.21 -16.73
N PRO A 260 -13.51 -6.99 -17.60
CA PRO A 260 -12.28 -7.67 -17.29
C PRO A 260 -11.14 -6.67 -17.02
N SER A 261 -10.09 -7.15 -16.38
CA SER A 261 -8.93 -6.29 -16.06
C SER A 261 -8.08 -5.90 -17.29
N THR A 262 -8.36 -6.49 -18.45
CA THR A 262 -7.75 -6.18 -19.75
C THR A 262 -8.39 -4.98 -20.44
N ASP A 263 -9.64 -4.67 -20.12
CA ASP A 263 -10.29 -3.47 -20.65
C ASP A 263 -9.63 -2.22 -20.06
N PRO A 264 -9.55 -1.11 -20.79
CA PRO A 264 -8.98 0.12 -20.28
C PRO A 264 -9.82 0.69 -19.12
N VAL A 265 -9.14 1.37 -18.20
CA VAL A 265 -9.81 2.10 -17.12
C VAL A 265 -10.59 3.29 -17.68
N ASN A 266 -11.81 3.51 -17.17
CA ASN A 266 -12.66 4.63 -17.54
C ASN A 266 -12.36 5.86 -16.67
N LEU A 267 -11.42 6.71 -17.08
CA LEU A 267 -11.06 7.94 -16.36
C LEU A 267 -12.21 8.96 -16.28
N PRO A 268 -13.02 9.18 -17.35
CA PRO A 268 -14.23 9.99 -17.23
C PRO A 268 -15.22 9.49 -16.16
N GLY A 269 -15.36 8.17 -16.02
CA GLY A 269 -16.21 7.60 -14.96
C GLY A 269 -15.66 7.84 -13.55
N ILE A 270 -14.33 7.83 -13.38
CA ILE A 270 -13.71 8.24 -12.11
C ILE A 270 -13.96 9.73 -11.86
N LYS A 271 -13.74 10.58 -12.86
CA LYS A 271 -13.98 12.04 -12.75
C LYS A 271 -15.42 12.33 -12.35
N PHE A 272 -16.40 11.70 -12.97
CA PHE A 272 -17.81 11.81 -12.59
C PHE A 272 -18.04 11.44 -11.11
N ALA A 273 -17.46 10.32 -10.65
CA ALA A 273 -17.60 9.92 -9.24
C ALA A 273 -16.95 10.94 -8.29
N VAL A 274 -15.82 11.56 -8.65
CA VAL A 274 -15.19 12.64 -7.88
C VAL A 274 -16.09 13.89 -7.84
N GLU A 275 -16.73 14.24 -8.94
CA GLU A 275 -17.68 15.35 -9.00
C GLU A 275 -18.90 15.12 -8.10
N CYS A 276 -19.37 13.87 -7.99
CA CYS A 276 -20.45 13.49 -7.05
C CYS A 276 -20.07 13.67 -5.57
N VAL A 277 -18.79 13.60 -5.23
CA VAL A 277 -18.30 13.82 -3.85
C VAL A 277 -18.33 15.29 -3.43
N LYS A 278 -18.32 16.22 -4.41
CA LYS A 278 -18.40 17.69 -4.18
C LYS A 278 -17.34 18.25 -3.22
N GLY A 279 -16.21 17.56 -3.08
CA GLY A 279 -15.13 17.97 -2.17
C GLY A 279 -15.38 17.69 -0.68
N GLU A 280 -16.44 16.96 -0.33
CA GLU A 280 -16.75 16.65 1.09
C GLU A 280 -15.70 15.72 1.72
N VAL A 281 -15.11 14.81 0.92
CA VAL A 281 -14.03 13.92 1.37
C VAL A 281 -12.99 13.75 0.26
N PRO A 282 -11.73 13.43 0.59
CA PRO A 282 -10.72 13.18 -0.43
C PRO A 282 -10.98 11.87 -1.18
N CYS A 283 -10.56 11.85 -2.45
CA CYS A 283 -10.73 10.72 -3.35
C CYS A 283 -9.41 10.07 -3.76
N VAL A 284 -9.45 8.75 -3.93
CA VAL A 284 -8.34 7.93 -4.45
C VAL A 284 -8.79 7.22 -5.72
N ALA A 285 -8.05 7.36 -6.82
CA ALA A 285 -8.33 6.63 -8.06
C ALA A 285 -7.56 5.32 -8.13
N ASN A 286 -8.20 4.30 -8.69
CA ASN A 286 -7.61 2.98 -8.91
C ASN A 286 -7.88 2.49 -10.34
N GLY A 287 -6.88 1.85 -10.95
CA GLY A 287 -6.95 1.20 -12.26
C GLY A 287 -5.77 1.58 -13.16
N ASP A 288 -5.14 0.59 -13.79
CA ASP A 288 -4.10 0.71 -14.82
C ASP A 288 -2.95 1.69 -14.50
N VAL A 289 -2.44 1.60 -13.29
CA VAL A 289 -1.22 2.28 -12.86
C VAL A 289 -0.08 1.29 -12.95
N TRP A 290 0.75 1.42 -13.99
CA TRP A 290 1.88 0.54 -14.29
C TRP A 290 3.23 1.24 -14.18
N GLU A 291 3.22 2.57 -14.24
CA GLU A 291 4.38 3.45 -14.12
C GLU A 291 4.01 4.73 -13.38
N LEU A 292 4.98 5.50 -12.94
CA LEU A 292 4.76 6.76 -12.23
C LEU A 292 4.01 7.78 -13.09
N GLY A 293 4.23 7.78 -14.41
CA GLY A 293 3.51 8.61 -15.37
C GLY A 293 2.00 8.36 -15.40
N ASP A 294 1.57 7.10 -15.21
CA ASP A 294 0.14 6.77 -15.11
C ASP A 294 -0.51 7.41 -13.88
N ALA A 295 0.19 7.38 -12.75
CA ALA A 295 -0.31 8.00 -11.51
C ALA A 295 -0.49 9.52 -11.69
N ARG A 296 0.46 10.18 -12.36
CA ARG A 296 0.39 11.60 -12.70
C ARG A 296 -0.81 11.91 -13.61
N ARG A 297 -0.92 11.18 -14.72
CA ARG A 297 -2.02 11.31 -15.67
C ARG A 297 -3.38 11.11 -15.00
N MET A 298 -3.49 10.13 -14.12
CA MET A 298 -4.73 9.85 -13.40
C MET A 298 -5.14 11.02 -12.50
N ARG A 299 -4.23 11.60 -11.73
CA ARG A 299 -4.52 12.79 -10.91
C ARG A 299 -4.97 13.98 -11.75
N LEU A 300 -4.26 14.27 -12.83
CA LEU A 300 -4.56 15.40 -13.71
C LEU A 300 -5.94 15.27 -14.39
N GLN A 301 -6.28 14.07 -14.86
CA GLN A 301 -7.51 13.87 -15.64
C GLN A 301 -8.75 13.68 -14.78
N THR A 302 -8.59 13.18 -13.55
CA THR A 302 -9.75 12.86 -12.69
C THR A 302 -9.94 13.81 -11.50
N GLY A 303 -8.91 14.57 -11.13
CA GLY A 303 -8.96 15.50 -10.00
C GLY A 303 -8.84 14.82 -8.63
N VAL A 304 -8.46 13.54 -8.57
CA VAL A 304 -8.25 12.84 -7.30
C VAL A 304 -6.98 13.30 -6.59
N GLN A 305 -6.98 13.22 -5.28
CA GLN A 305 -5.81 13.49 -4.45
C GLN A 305 -4.87 12.28 -4.42
N GLY A 306 -5.38 11.09 -4.10
CA GLY A 306 -4.57 9.88 -4.03
C GLY A 306 -4.66 9.01 -5.29
N VAL A 307 -3.62 8.20 -5.55
CA VAL A 307 -3.62 7.19 -6.62
C VAL A 307 -3.22 5.83 -6.07
N MET A 308 -4.02 4.82 -6.41
CA MET A 308 -3.87 3.45 -5.95
C MET A 308 -3.43 2.52 -7.09
N ALA A 309 -2.29 1.84 -6.90
CA ALA A 309 -1.83 0.80 -7.79
C ALA A 309 -2.08 -0.60 -7.21
N ALA A 310 -2.34 -1.55 -8.10
CA ALA A 310 -2.54 -2.96 -7.76
C ALA A 310 -1.51 -3.84 -8.49
N ARG A 311 -1.80 -4.24 -9.71
CA ARG A 311 -0.95 -5.11 -10.54
C ARG A 311 0.42 -4.48 -10.85
N GLY A 312 0.45 -3.15 -11.02
CA GLY A 312 1.71 -2.44 -11.23
C GLY A 312 2.67 -2.63 -10.07
N LEU A 313 2.21 -2.53 -8.81
CA LEU A 313 3.03 -2.79 -7.64
C LEU A 313 3.40 -4.27 -7.46
N LEU A 314 2.55 -5.21 -7.90
CA LEU A 314 2.96 -6.63 -7.92
C LEU A 314 4.11 -6.87 -8.89
N ALA A 315 4.05 -6.26 -10.07
CA ALA A 315 5.10 -6.37 -11.08
C ALA A 315 6.35 -5.55 -10.71
N ASN A 316 6.17 -4.41 -10.04
CA ASN A 316 7.24 -3.52 -9.62
C ASN A 316 6.89 -2.83 -8.29
N PRO A 317 7.30 -3.37 -7.14
CA PRO A 317 7.04 -2.74 -5.84
C PRO A 317 7.66 -1.34 -5.69
N ALA A 318 8.67 -1.03 -6.50
CA ALA A 318 9.36 0.26 -6.54
C ALA A 318 8.78 1.25 -7.58
N LEU A 319 7.59 0.97 -8.12
CA LEU A 319 6.91 1.78 -9.13
C LEU A 319 6.79 3.26 -8.72
N PHE A 320 6.34 3.50 -7.51
CA PHE A 320 6.13 4.86 -7.02
C PHE A 320 7.41 5.62 -6.66
N ALA A 321 8.51 4.91 -6.51
CA ALA A 321 9.84 5.50 -6.42
C ALA A 321 10.45 5.82 -7.82
N GLY A 322 9.69 5.59 -8.89
CA GLY A 322 10.08 5.96 -10.25
C GLY A 322 10.93 4.93 -11.00
N TYR A 323 11.01 3.70 -10.52
CA TYR A 323 11.70 2.62 -11.23
C TYR A 323 10.81 2.04 -12.32
N ASP A 324 11.35 1.84 -13.52
CA ASP A 324 10.64 1.22 -14.65
C ASP A 324 10.40 -0.29 -14.46
N LYS A 325 11.25 -0.94 -13.68
CA LYS A 325 11.16 -2.36 -13.31
C LYS A 325 11.69 -2.57 -11.90
N THR A 326 11.35 -3.70 -11.30
CA THR A 326 11.79 -4.05 -9.94
C THR A 326 13.33 -4.03 -9.84
N PRO A 327 13.94 -3.20 -8.98
CA PRO A 327 15.37 -3.24 -8.73
C PRO A 327 15.80 -4.55 -8.04
N GLU A 328 17.01 -5.02 -8.28
CA GLU A 328 17.56 -6.22 -7.63
C GLU A 328 17.58 -6.09 -6.10
N ASP A 329 17.90 -4.91 -5.58
CA ASP A 329 17.83 -4.63 -4.14
C ASP A 329 16.42 -4.78 -3.58
N CYS A 330 15.39 -4.43 -4.35
CA CYS A 330 13.99 -4.62 -3.95
C CYS A 330 13.65 -6.12 -3.85
N ILE A 331 14.15 -6.93 -4.78
CA ILE A 331 13.99 -8.40 -4.74
C ILE A 331 14.69 -8.97 -3.51
N SER A 332 15.93 -8.54 -3.25
CA SER A 332 16.70 -8.95 -2.07
C SER A 332 16.00 -8.59 -0.76
N GLN A 333 15.41 -7.40 -0.69
CA GLN A 333 14.63 -6.97 0.48
C GLN A 333 13.34 -7.80 0.65
N PHE A 334 12.65 -8.11 -0.44
CA PHE A 334 11.49 -8.98 -0.35
C PHE A 334 11.83 -10.36 0.20
N ILE A 335 12.97 -10.93 -0.22
CA ILE A 335 13.44 -12.22 0.30
C ILE A 335 13.65 -12.12 1.82
N ASN A 336 14.36 -11.08 2.28
CA ASN A 336 14.61 -10.87 3.71
C ASN A 336 13.30 -10.72 4.49
N LEU A 337 12.41 -9.84 4.04
CA LEU A 337 11.11 -9.63 4.69
C LEU A 337 10.25 -10.90 4.68
N GLY A 338 10.28 -11.66 3.59
CA GLY A 338 9.57 -12.92 3.50
C GLY A 338 10.06 -13.97 4.50
N LEU A 339 11.37 -14.04 4.72
CA LEU A 339 11.98 -14.93 5.70
C LEU A 339 11.72 -14.44 7.14
N ASP A 340 11.90 -13.15 7.40
CA ASP A 340 11.70 -12.54 8.73
C ASP A 340 10.27 -12.72 9.26
N TYR A 341 9.30 -12.57 8.37
CA TYR A 341 7.88 -12.71 8.72
C TYR A 341 7.32 -14.12 8.53
N GLY A 342 8.18 -15.11 8.22
CA GLY A 342 7.74 -16.49 8.03
C GLY A 342 6.75 -16.66 6.90
N PHE A 343 6.97 -15.98 5.76
CA PHE A 343 6.02 -15.96 4.67
C PHE A 343 5.92 -17.33 3.99
N ASN A 344 4.71 -17.77 3.75
CA ASN A 344 4.43 -19.05 3.11
C ASN A 344 5.04 -19.13 1.72
N PHE A 345 5.68 -20.28 1.38
CA PHE A 345 6.39 -20.47 0.12
C PHE A 345 5.54 -20.15 -1.11
N SER A 346 4.32 -20.62 -1.17
CA SER A 346 3.44 -20.42 -2.34
C SER A 346 3.19 -18.93 -2.64
N LEU A 347 3.05 -18.10 -1.61
CA LEU A 347 2.89 -16.66 -1.75
C LEU A 347 4.23 -15.95 -1.97
N PHE A 348 5.27 -16.37 -1.28
CA PHE A 348 6.63 -15.88 -1.45
C PHE A 348 7.10 -16.05 -2.91
N HIS A 349 6.99 -17.27 -3.43
CA HIS A 349 7.36 -17.61 -4.80
C HIS A 349 6.53 -16.83 -5.83
N ARG A 350 5.23 -16.69 -5.60
CA ARG A 350 4.36 -15.91 -6.50
C ARG A 350 4.76 -14.45 -6.60
N HIS A 351 5.11 -13.81 -5.49
CA HIS A 351 5.58 -12.43 -5.51
C HIS A 351 6.89 -12.29 -6.28
N LEU A 352 7.84 -13.20 -6.05
CA LEU A 352 9.08 -13.23 -6.82
C LEU A 352 8.81 -13.42 -8.31
N ALA A 353 7.89 -14.31 -8.69
CA ALA A 353 7.51 -14.50 -10.09
C ALA A 353 6.97 -13.22 -10.74
N TYR A 354 6.16 -12.42 -10.01
CA TYR A 354 5.69 -11.12 -10.50
C TYR A 354 6.83 -10.11 -10.65
N MET A 355 7.69 -9.97 -9.65
CA MET A 355 8.81 -9.03 -9.67
C MET A 355 9.84 -9.36 -10.75
N LEU A 356 10.02 -10.64 -11.04
CA LEU A 356 10.98 -11.15 -12.03
C LEU A 356 10.42 -11.18 -13.45
N GLU A 357 9.14 -10.88 -13.66
CA GLU A 357 8.47 -10.99 -14.96
C GLU A 357 9.22 -10.23 -16.08
N SER A 358 9.72 -9.04 -15.79
CA SER A 358 10.48 -8.21 -16.73
C SER A 358 11.98 -8.57 -16.83
N HIS A 359 12.48 -9.42 -15.93
CA HIS A 359 13.91 -9.78 -15.86
C HIS A 359 14.23 -11.10 -16.53
N LEU A 360 13.25 -11.98 -16.69
CA LEU A 360 13.45 -13.35 -17.11
C LEU A 360 12.96 -13.60 -18.53
N SER A 361 13.74 -14.37 -19.28
CA SER A 361 13.33 -14.97 -20.55
C SER A 361 12.20 -15.99 -20.32
N ARG A 362 11.52 -16.40 -21.41
CA ARG A 362 10.44 -17.39 -21.34
C ARG A 362 10.91 -18.73 -20.72
N VAL A 363 12.10 -19.18 -21.05
CA VAL A 363 12.66 -20.44 -20.55
C VAL A 363 12.93 -20.33 -19.05
N GLU A 364 13.52 -19.23 -18.62
CA GLU A 364 13.84 -18.97 -17.21
C GLU A 364 12.58 -18.85 -16.35
N LYS A 365 11.50 -18.26 -16.87
CA LYS A 365 10.21 -18.22 -16.19
C LYS A 365 9.65 -19.61 -15.94
N VAL A 366 9.72 -20.50 -16.94
CA VAL A 366 9.29 -21.90 -16.79
C VAL A 366 10.12 -22.59 -15.72
N TRP A 367 11.45 -22.41 -15.76
CA TRP A 367 12.34 -22.99 -14.76
C TRP A 367 12.06 -22.46 -13.36
N PHE A 368 12.01 -21.13 -13.19
CA PHE A 368 11.70 -20.51 -11.89
C PHE A 368 10.37 -21.02 -11.34
N ASN A 369 9.34 -21.07 -12.17
CA ASN A 369 8.01 -21.53 -11.75
C ASN A 369 7.95 -23.02 -11.37
N SER A 370 8.95 -23.82 -11.74
CA SER A 370 9.06 -25.24 -11.34
C SER A 370 9.68 -25.46 -9.97
N LEU A 371 10.26 -24.42 -9.36
CA LEU A 371 10.88 -24.50 -8.04
C LEU A 371 9.82 -24.75 -6.96
N THR A 372 10.14 -25.60 -5.99
CA THR A 372 9.16 -26.11 -5.02
C THR A 372 9.45 -25.73 -3.57
N SER A 373 10.55 -24.99 -3.30
CA SER A 373 10.91 -24.59 -1.95
C SER A 373 11.51 -23.18 -1.91
N GLN A 374 11.45 -22.54 -0.74
CA GLN A 374 12.12 -21.24 -0.54
C GLN A 374 13.62 -21.34 -0.78
N VAL A 375 14.25 -22.44 -0.32
CA VAL A 375 15.70 -22.67 -0.49
C VAL A 375 16.05 -22.70 -1.96
N SER A 376 15.35 -23.53 -2.77
CA SER A 376 15.63 -23.62 -4.21
C SER A 376 15.43 -22.30 -4.96
N ALA A 377 14.42 -21.50 -4.56
CA ALA A 377 14.19 -20.19 -5.14
C ALA A 377 15.33 -19.20 -4.79
N ILE A 378 15.78 -19.22 -3.54
CA ILE A 378 16.88 -18.36 -3.08
C ILE A 378 18.21 -18.75 -3.73
N GLU A 379 18.54 -20.05 -3.77
CA GLU A 379 19.75 -20.55 -4.43
C GLU A 379 19.78 -20.21 -5.93
N TRP A 380 18.63 -20.31 -6.58
CA TRP A 380 18.53 -19.96 -8.00
C TRP A 380 18.76 -18.46 -8.24
N LEU A 381 18.25 -17.58 -7.35
CA LEU A 381 18.47 -16.15 -7.41
C LEU A 381 19.92 -15.77 -7.06
N ASP A 382 20.50 -16.42 -6.06
CA ASP A 382 21.90 -16.22 -5.67
C ASP A 382 22.86 -16.56 -6.81
N GLY A 383 22.61 -17.66 -7.52
CA GLY A 383 23.35 -18.05 -8.73
C GLY A 383 23.26 -17.02 -9.87
N ARG A 384 22.36 -16.04 -9.79
CA ARG A 384 22.18 -14.93 -10.72
C ARG A 384 22.70 -13.59 -10.18
N GLY A 385 23.37 -13.61 -9.04
CA GLY A 385 23.89 -12.42 -8.38
C GLY A 385 22.87 -11.63 -7.57
N ILE A 386 21.62 -12.09 -7.46
CA ILE A 386 20.60 -11.48 -6.59
C ILE A 386 20.77 -12.05 -5.18
N ASN A 387 21.72 -11.50 -4.46
CA ASN A 387 22.09 -11.93 -3.13
C ASN A 387 21.18 -11.32 -2.08
N PHE A 388 20.48 -12.13 -1.30
CA PHE A 388 19.66 -11.65 -0.17
C PHE A 388 20.50 -11.37 1.08
N ARG A 389 21.65 -12.04 1.24
CA ARG A 389 22.63 -11.77 2.30
C ARG A 389 23.80 -10.99 1.72
N LYS A 390 23.86 -9.70 2.04
CA LYS A 390 25.11 -8.95 1.84
C LYS A 390 26.12 -9.43 2.88
N LYS A 391 27.42 -9.26 2.59
CA LYS A 391 28.55 -9.72 3.40
C LYS A 391 28.32 -9.57 4.91
N ARG A 392 28.97 -10.44 5.71
CA ARG A 392 29.00 -10.43 7.18
C ARG A 392 29.09 -9.00 7.74
N GLY A 393 28.26 -8.63 8.70
CA GLY A 393 28.15 -7.26 9.21
C GLY A 393 27.12 -6.40 8.49
N THR A 394 26.22 -6.99 7.73
CA THR A 394 25.15 -6.29 7.02
C THR A 394 23.90 -6.13 7.87
N ILE A 395 22.92 -5.44 7.30
CA ILE A 395 21.59 -5.16 7.87
C ILE A 395 20.98 -6.35 8.62
N TRP A 396 21.19 -7.56 8.14
CA TRP A 396 20.65 -8.77 8.75
C TRP A 396 21.20 -9.03 10.15
N ASP A 397 22.50 -8.90 10.34
CA ASP A 397 23.15 -9.14 11.64
C ASP A 397 22.80 -8.01 12.61
N ALA A 398 22.78 -6.79 12.14
CA ALA A 398 22.39 -5.61 12.87
C ALA A 398 20.92 -5.66 13.36
N ARG A 399 20.01 -6.23 12.56
CA ARG A 399 18.59 -6.33 12.88
C ARG A 399 18.26 -7.16 14.10
N ARG A 400 19.07 -8.17 14.40
CA ARG A 400 18.83 -9.12 15.49
C ARG A 400 19.50 -8.72 16.79
N GLY A 401 20.35 -7.70 16.76
CA GLY A 401 21.08 -7.25 17.95
C GLY A 401 22.11 -8.26 18.46
N TYR A 402 22.45 -9.29 17.67
CA TYR A 402 23.52 -10.23 17.98
C TYR A 402 24.36 -10.54 16.74
N SER A 403 25.64 -10.70 16.95
CA SER A 403 26.58 -11.21 15.96
C SER A 403 26.30 -12.69 15.69
N ILE A 404 26.48 -13.11 14.43
CA ILE A 404 26.51 -14.54 14.09
C ILE A 404 27.56 -15.29 14.91
N ASN A 405 28.59 -14.59 15.39
CA ASN A 405 29.63 -15.19 16.25
C ASN A 405 29.13 -15.49 17.68
N ASP A 406 28.00 -14.91 18.10
CA ASP A 406 27.43 -15.16 19.45
C ASP A 406 26.51 -16.40 19.47
N VAL A 407 26.32 -17.05 18.32
CA VAL A 407 25.41 -18.20 18.15
C VAL A 407 26.17 -19.52 17.95
N TYR A 408 27.52 -19.48 17.79
CA TYR A 408 28.38 -20.68 17.65
C TYR A 408 29.53 -20.66 18.64
#